data_968a8b0910dcdbd74a81ad568c282ee8
#
_entry.id   968a8b0910dcdbd74a81ad568c282ee8
#
_cell.length_a   1.000
_cell.length_b   1.000
_cell.length_c   1.000
_cell.angle_alpha   90.00
_cell.angle_beta   90.00
_cell.angle_gamma   90.00
#
_symmetry.space_group_name_H-M   'P 1'
#
loop_
_entity.id
_entity.type
_entity.pdbx_description
1 polymer ?
#
loop_
_entity_poly.entity_id
_entity_poly.type
_entity_poly.pdbx_seq_one_letter_code
_entity_poly.pdbx_strand_id
1 'polypeptide(L)'
;MNKRLLIIDALNMYYRAYIVDPSLSANGQPIGGTKGFLKILQKLVRETKPDHVVIAWDGGSSRRRAVQKNYKEGRKPIRLNRAIRNLSENEELQNKMWQQARLVEYLNTTPLCQTMVENLEADDIIAFIAGMPELKDWQKIIVSSDKDFIQLCSG
;
A
#
# COMPACT_ATOMS: atom_id res chain seq x y z
N MET A 1 1.56 29.65 -2.00
CA MET A 1 1.86 28.44 -1.20
C MET A 1 1.73 27.20 -2.06
N ASN A 2 2.68 26.33 -1.92
CA ASN A 2 2.65 25.12 -2.72
C ASN A 2 1.69 24.10 -2.10
N LYS A 3 0.92 23.47 -2.96
CA LYS A 3 0.07 22.36 -2.52
C LYS A 3 0.91 21.11 -2.31
N ARG A 4 0.43 20.23 -1.47
CA ARG A 4 1.12 18.98 -1.13
C ARG A 4 0.34 17.79 -1.65
N LEU A 5 1.06 16.88 -2.29
CA LEU A 5 0.49 15.62 -2.77
C LEU A 5 1.19 14.46 -2.08
N LEU A 6 0.42 13.66 -1.38
CA LEU A 6 0.93 12.45 -0.74
C LEU A 6 0.67 11.27 -1.67
N ILE A 7 1.72 10.57 -2.05
CA ILE A 7 1.63 9.42 -2.96
C ILE A 7 2.12 8.19 -2.21
N ILE A 8 1.29 7.17 -2.13
CA ILE A 8 1.57 5.99 -1.32
C ILE A 8 1.67 4.75 -2.19
N ASP A 9 2.77 4.01 -2.02
CA ASP A 9 2.92 2.67 -2.58
C ASP A 9 2.11 1.73 -1.68
N ALA A 10 0.90 1.42 -2.13
CA ALA A 10 -0.09 0.81 -1.26
C ALA A 10 0.23 -0.64 -0.90
N LEU A 11 0.65 -1.43 -1.86
CA LEU A 11 0.86 -2.85 -1.60
C LEU A 11 1.98 -3.07 -0.59
N ASN A 12 3.05 -2.30 -0.71
CA ASN A 12 4.15 -2.39 0.23
C ASN A 12 3.72 -2.00 1.64
N MET A 13 2.97 -0.92 1.75
CA MET A 13 2.47 -0.48 3.07
C MET A 13 1.50 -1.50 3.66
N TYR A 14 0.67 -2.09 2.81
CA TYR A 14 -0.27 -3.11 3.24
C TYR A 14 0.46 -4.36 3.74
N TYR A 15 1.46 -4.83 3.00
CA TYR A 15 2.19 -6.02 3.41
C TYR A 15 2.94 -5.79 4.72
N ARG A 16 3.50 -4.62 4.89
CA ARG A 16 4.15 -4.29 6.16
C ARG A 16 3.16 -4.34 7.31
N ALA A 17 2.00 -3.73 7.14
CA ALA A 17 0.98 -3.75 8.17
C ALA A 17 0.52 -5.18 8.47
N TYR A 18 0.38 -5.98 7.42
CA TYR A 18 -0.04 -7.37 7.54
C TYR A 18 0.92 -8.18 8.41
N ILE A 19 2.21 -7.95 8.22
CA ILE A 19 3.24 -8.69 8.96
C ILE A 19 3.34 -8.20 10.40
N VAL A 20 3.22 -6.91 10.62
CA VAL A 20 3.54 -6.30 11.90
C VAL A 20 2.36 -6.27 12.86
N ASP A 21 1.17 -5.97 12.36
CA ASP A 21 0.00 -5.75 13.23
C ASP A 21 -0.71 -7.06 13.54
N PRO A 22 -0.75 -7.49 14.82
CA PRO A 22 -1.37 -8.75 15.21
C PRO A 22 -2.86 -8.65 15.49
N SER A 23 -3.52 -7.58 15.07
CA SER A 23 -4.93 -7.37 15.40
C SER A 23 -5.83 -8.46 14.83
N LEU A 24 -6.81 -8.87 15.62
CA LEU A 24 -7.81 -9.84 15.23
C LEU A 24 -9.20 -9.23 15.34
N SER A 25 -10.10 -9.71 14.50
CA SER A 25 -11.51 -9.33 14.61
C SER A 25 -12.16 -10.07 15.79
N ALA A 26 -13.42 -9.75 16.07
CA ALA A 26 -14.17 -10.44 17.11
C ALA A 26 -14.26 -11.95 16.85
N ASN A 27 -14.21 -12.36 15.60
CA ASN A 27 -14.28 -13.78 15.22
C ASN A 27 -12.90 -14.44 15.16
N GLY A 28 -11.85 -13.74 15.55
CA GLY A 28 -10.51 -14.29 15.53
C GLY A 28 -9.81 -14.23 14.18
N GLN A 29 -10.39 -13.58 13.18
CA GLN A 29 -9.75 -13.44 11.89
C GLN A 29 -8.73 -12.30 11.91
N PRO A 30 -7.55 -12.51 11.32
CA PRO A 30 -6.56 -11.43 11.24
C PRO A 30 -7.10 -10.25 10.47
N ILE A 31 -6.90 -9.05 11.01
CA ILE A 31 -7.31 -7.80 10.36
C ILE A 31 -6.19 -6.76 10.39
N GLY A 32 -4.98 -7.17 10.77
CA GLY A 32 -3.86 -6.23 10.93
C GLY A 32 -3.46 -5.53 9.66
N GLY A 33 -3.60 -6.19 8.51
CA GLY A 33 -3.26 -5.54 7.24
C GLY A 33 -4.11 -4.31 7.00
N THR A 34 -5.42 -4.46 7.13
CA THR A 34 -6.35 -3.36 6.94
C THR A 34 -6.21 -2.31 8.04
N LYS A 35 -6.22 -2.76 9.28
CA LYS A 35 -6.18 -1.86 10.42
C LYS A 35 -4.86 -1.11 10.48
N GLY A 36 -3.76 -1.82 10.28
CA GLY A 36 -2.44 -1.20 10.31
C GLY A 36 -2.24 -0.21 9.18
N PHE A 37 -2.72 -0.56 7.98
CA PHE A 37 -2.65 0.36 6.85
C PHE A 37 -3.36 1.67 7.18
N LEU A 38 -4.58 1.57 7.71
CA LEU A 38 -5.34 2.78 8.03
C LEU A 38 -4.68 3.61 9.11
N LYS A 39 -4.07 2.96 10.10
CA LYS A 39 -3.35 3.70 11.15
C LYS A 39 -2.15 4.44 10.57
N ILE A 40 -1.38 3.79 9.72
CA ILE A 40 -0.22 4.42 9.09
C ILE A 40 -0.67 5.57 8.21
N LEU A 41 -1.73 5.36 7.44
CA LEU A 41 -2.26 6.40 6.57
C LEU A 41 -2.70 7.62 7.35
N GLN A 42 -3.43 7.40 8.46
CA GLN A 42 -3.89 8.51 9.30
C GLN A 42 -2.71 9.29 9.86
N LYS A 43 -1.68 8.58 10.29
CA LYS A 43 -0.48 9.23 10.81
C LYS A 43 0.20 10.08 9.76
N LEU A 44 0.35 9.54 8.56
CA LEU A 44 0.98 10.24 7.46
C LEU A 44 0.21 11.49 7.07
N VAL A 45 -1.12 11.38 6.98
CA VAL A 45 -1.96 12.53 6.65
C VAL A 45 -1.84 13.61 7.72
N ARG A 46 -1.84 13.20 8.98
CA ARG A 46 -1.72 14.14 10.09
C ARG A 46 -0.38 14.85 10.09
N GLU A 47 0.70 14.13 9.76
CA GLU A 47 2.04 14.69 9.81
C GLU A 47 2.39 15.52 8.57
N THR A 48 1.91 15.12 7.41
CA THR A 48 2.27 15.80 6.17
C THR A 48 1.25 16.85 5.73
N LYS A 49 0.03 16.75 6.23
CA LYS A 49 -1.07 17.68 5.91
C LYS A 49 -1.19 17.89 4.40
N PRO A 50 -1.44 16.82 3.64
CA PRO A 50 -1.49 16.95 2.19
C PRO A 50 -2.80 17.55 1.73
N ASP A 51 -2.76 18.20 0.57
CA ASP A 51 -3.97 18.69 -0.09
C ASP A 51 -4.69 17.56 -0.80
N HIS A 52 -3.93 16.60 -1.33
CA HIS A 52 -4.48 15.41 -1.98
C HIS A 52 -3.65 14.19 -1.65
N VAL A 53 -4.29 13.03 -1.67
CA VAL A 53 -3.64 11.74 -1.41
C VAL A 53 -3.95 10.80 -2.56
N VAL A 54 -2.92 10.20 -3.11
CA VAL A 54 -3.05 9.18 -4.15
C VAL A 54 -2.48 7.87 -3.61
N ILE A 55 -3.26 6.82 -3.73
CA ILE A 55 -2.86 5.48 -3.30
C ILE A 55 -2.67 4.64 -4.55
N ALA A 56 -1.44 4.21 -4.81
CA ALA A 56 -1.08 3.49 -6.02
C ALA A 56 -0.96 1.99 -5.73
N TRP A 57 -1.74 1.19 -6.44
CA TRP A 57 -1.72 -0.26 -6.34
C TRP A 57 -1.04 -0.88 -7.54
N ASP A 58 -0.38 -2.00 -7.32
CA ASP A 58 0.21 -2.77 -8.42
C ASP A 58 -0.88 -3.37 -9.28
N GLY A 59 -0.70 -3.35 -10.58
CA GLY A 59 -1.61 -4.00 -11.52
C GLY A 59 -1.43 -5.50 -11.49
N GLY A 60 -2.55 -6.22 -11.59
CA GLY A 60 -2.55 -7.67 -11.43
C GLY A 60 -1.67 -8.41 -12.42
N SER A 61 -1.69 -8.03 -13.69
CA SER A 61 -0.91 -8.72 -14.71
C SER A 61 0.57 -8.55 -14.50
N SER A 62 0.99 -7.34 -14.12
CA SER A 62 2.38 -7.07 -13.84
C SER A 62 2.86 -7.92 -12.68
N ARG A 63 2.06 -8.02 -11.64
CA ARG A 63 2.41 -8.80 -10.47
C ARG A 63 2.52 -10.28 -10.80
N ARG A 64 1.61 -10.81 -11.63
CA ARG A 64 1.69 -12.20 -12.03
C ARG A 64 2.95 -12.48 -12.84
N ARG A 65 3.30 -11.58 -13.74
CA ARG A 65 4.52 -11.75 -14.53
C ARG A 65 5.76 -11.69 -13.64
N ALA A 66 5.75 -10.82 -12.67
CA ALA A 66 6.85 -10.72 -11.72
C ALA A 66 7.04 -12.03 -10.99
N VAL A 67 5.96 -12.66 -10.59
CA VAL A 67 6.03 -13.97 -9.94
C VAL A 67 6.58 -15.02 -10.88
N GLN A 68 6.10 -15.03 -12.13
CA GLN A 68 6.49 -16.03 -13.11
C GLN A 68 7.93 -15.90 -13.55
N LYS A 69 8.48 -14.70 -13.51
CA LYS A 69 9.83 -14.44 -14.01
C LYS A 69 10.86 -14.47 -12.91
N ASN A 70 10.64 -15.28 -11.90
CA ASN A 70 11.59 -15.43 -10.80
C ASN A 70 11.82 -14.16 -10.01
N TYR A 71 11.00 -13.16 -10.23
CA TYR A 71 11.09 -11.94 -9.45
C TYR A 71 10.98 -12.24 -7.95
N LYS A 72 10.12 -13.19 -7.63
CA LYS A 72 9.92 -13.62 -6.25
C LYS A 72 10.73 -14.85 -5.89
N GLU A 73 11.54 -15.35 -6.79
CA GLU A 73 12.37 -16.51 -6.51
C GLU A 73 13.32 -16.19 -5.37
N GLY A 74 13.38 -17.06 -4.40
CA GLY A 74 14.19 -16.85 -3.22
C GLY A 74 13.54 -15.96 -2.16
N ARG A 75 12.42 -15.33 -2.45
CA ARG A 75 11.69 -14.57 -1.45
C ARG A 75 10.78 -15.49 -0.67
N LYS A 76 10.71 -15.26 0.63
CA LYS A 76 9.79 -16.01 1.47
C LYS A 76 8.38 -15.48 1.28
N PRO A 77 7.37 -16.36 1.36
CA PRO A 77 5.98 -15.90 1.35
C PRO A 77 5.74 -14.90 2.47
N ILE A 78 4.86 -13.96 2.20
CA ILE A 78 4.46 -12.99 3.22
C ILE A 78 3.51 -13.68 4.16
N ARG A 79 3.93 -13.83 5.42
CA ARG A 79 3.16 -14.51 6.44
C ARG A 79 2.75 -13.53 7.54
N LEU A 80 1.73 -13.91 8.27
CA LEU A 80 1.27 -13.14 9.41
C LEU A 80 2.35 -12.99 10.47
N ASN A 81 2.17 -11.96 11.31
CA ASN A 81 2.98 -11.78 12.49
C ASN A 81 3.06 -13.08 13.28
N ARG A 82 4.24 -13.35 13.82
CA ARG A 82 4.47 -14.60 14.54
C ARG A 82 3.55 -14.80 15.74
N ALA A 83 2.97 -13.72 16.26
CA ALA A 83 2.00 -13.83 17.34
C ALA A 83 0.69 -14.45 16.89
N ILE A 84 0.46 -14.53 15.57
CA ILE A 84 -0.75 -15.11 15.01
C ILE A 84 -0.36 -16.31 14.18
N ARG A 85 -0.67 -17.51 14.69
CA ARG A 85 -0.34 -18.76 14.00
C ARG A 85 -1.51 -19.72 14.02
N ASN A 86 -2.70 -19.16 13.88
CA ASN A 86 -3.92 -19.96 13.92
C ASN A 86 -4.44 -20.33 12.54
N LEU A 87 -3.72 -19.96 11.48
CA LEU A 87 -4.15 -20.24 10.11
C LEU A 87 -3.07 -21.01 9.36
N SER A 88 -3.50 -21.88 8.45
CA SER A 88 -2.59 -22.51 7.52
C SER A 88 -2.11 -21.47 6.51
N GLU A 89 -1.08 -21.83 5.73
CA GLU A 89 -0.54 -20.92 4.73
C GLU A 89 -1.59 -20.53 3.70
N ASN A 90 -2.42 -21.47 3.27
CA ASN A 90 -3.46 -21.19 2.31
C ASN A 90 -4.55 -20.29 2.90
N GLU A 91 -4.89 -20.52 4.15
CA GLU A 91 -5.87 -19.67 4.83
C GLU A 91 -5.35 -18.26 5.02
N GLU A 92 -4.05 -18.13 5.31
CA GLU A 92 -3.45 -16.80 5.42
C GLU A 92 -3.47 -16.07 4.08
N LEU A 93 -3.23 -16.77 2.98
CA LEU A 93 -3.30 -16.17 1.67
C LEU A 93 -4.68 -15.62 1.38
N GLN A 94 -5.71 -16.43 1.66
CA GLN A 94 -7.08 -16.01 1.45
C GLN A 94 -7.44 -14.83 2.35
N ASN A 95 -7.01 -14.87 3.60
CA ASN A 95 -7.24 -13.77 4.53
C ASN A 95 -6.57 -12.48 4.04
N LYS A 96 -5.35 -12.59 3.55
CA LYS A 96 -4.62 -11.44 3.03
C LYS A 96 -5.36 -10.80 1.86
N MET A 97 -5.88 -11.62 0.97
CA MET A 97 -6.64 -11.12 -0.17
C MET A 97 -7.95 -10.48 0.27
N TRP A 98 -8.61 -11.09 1.23
CA TRP A 98 -9.86 -10.57 1.77
C TRP A 98 -9.65 -9.21 2.44
N GLN A 99 -8.62 -9.10 3.26
CA GLN A 99 -8.32 -7.83 3.92
C GLN A 99 -8.01 -6.74 2.91
N GLN A 100 -7.25 -7.08 1.86
CA GLN A 100 -6.91 -6.10 0.84
C GLN A 100 -8.17 -5.62 0.12
N ALA A 101 -9.07 -6.52 -0.22
CA ALA A 101 -10.32 -6.15 -0.88
C ALA A 101 -11.15 -5.24 0.01
N ARG A 102 -11.25 -5.56 1.28
CA ARG A 102 -11.98 -4.74 2.23
C ARG A 102 -11.36 -3.35 2.37
N LEU A 103 -10.03 -3.30 2.38
CA LEU A 103 -9.33 -2.03 2.47
C LEU A 103 -9.64 -1.15 1.26
N VAL A 104 -9.61 -1.73 0.06
CA VAL A 104 -9.92 -0.98 -1.15
C VAL A 104 -11.36 -0.47 -1.10
N GLU A 105 -12.29 -1.30 -0.66
CA GLU A 105 -13.69 -0.89 -0.54
C GLU A 105 -13.84 0.28 0.45
N TYR A 106 -13.17 0.18 1.58
CA TYR A 106 -13.23 1.25 2.58
C TYR A 106 -12.67 2.55 2.02
N LEU A 107 -11.51 2.47 1.37
CA LEU A 107 -10.87 3.67 0.84
C LEU A 107 -11.69 4.32 -0.26
N ASN A 108 -12.51 3.56 -0.97
CA ASN A 108 -13.40 4.11 -1.99
C ASN A 108 -14.48 5.00 -1.39
N THR A 109 -14.75 4.89 -0.10
CA THR A 109 -15.74 5.74 0.57
C THR A 109 -15.13 7.04 1.07
N THR A 110 -13.82 7.23 0.89
CA THR A 110 -13.09 8.40 1.35
C THR A 110 -12.78 9.31 0.17
N PRO A 111 -12.36 10.56 0.43
CA PRO A 111 -11.98 11.46 -0.67
C PRO A 111 -10.60 11.18 -1.26
N LEU A 112 -9.97 10.09 -0.88
CA LEU A 112 -8.69 9.70 -1.42
C LEU A 112 -8.83 9.17 -2.84
N CYS A 113 -7.77 9.31 -3.64
CA CYS A 113 -7.74 8.78 -4.98
C CYS A 113 -6.93 7.48 -4.99
N GLN A 114 -7.55 6.39 -5.39
CA GLN A 114 -6.87 5.13 -5.60
C GLN A 114 -6.63 4.93 -7.09
N THR A 115 -5.46 4.44 -7.45
CA THR A 115 -5.14 4.20 -8.85
C THR A 115 -4.47 2.85 -9.01
N MET A 116 -4.82 2.17 -10.08
CA MET A 116 -4.21 0.91 -10.47
C MET A 116 -4.29 0.84 -11.99
N VAL A 117 -3.17 0.54 -12.62
CA VAL A 117 -3.13 0.39 -14.06
C VAL A 117 -2.68 -1.02 -14.37
N GLU A 118 -3.47 -1.74 -15.14
CA GLU A 118 -3.12 -3.10 -15.51
C GLU A 118 -1.77 -3.13 -16.21
N ASN A 119 -0.96 -4.11 -15.85
CA ASN A 119 0.39 -4.31 -16.37
C ASN A 119 1.43 -3.33 -15.88
N LEU A 120 1.10 -2.46 -14.95
CA LEU A 120 2.06 -1.54 -14.35
C LEU A 120 2.19 -1.82 -12.86
N GLU A 121 3.39 -1.63 -12.35
CA GLU A 121 3.62 -1.67 -10.91
C GLU A 121 3.37 -0.30 -10.32
N ALA A 122 3.17 -0.27 -9.00
CA ALA A 122 2.93 1.00 -8.31
C ALA A 122 4.07 1.99 -8.54
N ASP A 123 5.32 1.49 -8.59
CA ASP A 123 6.48 2.35 -8.81
C ASP A 123 6.37 3.12 -10.13
N ASP A 124 5.87 2.47 -11.17
CA ASP A 124 5.70 3.10 -12.47
C ASP A 124 4.64 4.19 -12.42
N ILE A 125 3.56 3.89 -11.71
CA ILE A 125 2.46 4.85 -11.55
C ILE A 125 2.95 6.08 -10.76
N ILE A 126 3.68 5.83 -9.69
CA ILE A 126 4.21 6.90 -8.84
C ILE A 126 5.15 7.79 -9.62
N ALA A 127 6.04 7.19 -10.41
CA ALA A 127 6.98 7.95 -11.23
C ALA A 127 6.24 8.81 -12.25
N PHE A 128 5.20 8.27 -12.86
CA PHE A 128 4.41 9.00 -13.83
C PHE A 128 3.73 10.21 -13.18
N ILE A 129 3.09 9.98 -12.04
CA ILE A 129 2.39 11.06 -11.34
C ILE A 129 3.37 12.13 -10.89
N ALA A 130 4.50 11.71 -10.33
CA ALA A 130 5.49 12.68 -9.85
C ALA A 130 6.06 13.55 -10.97
N GLY A 131 6.05 13.05 -12.20
CA GLY A 131 6.55 13.79 -13.34
C GLY A 131 5.50 14.56 -14.13
N MET A 132 4.25 14.56 -13.69
CA MET A 132 3.19 15.24 -14.42
C MET A 132 3.40 16.76 -14.42
N PRO A 133 3.37 17.40 -15.60
CA PRO A 133 3.54 18.85 -15.67
C PRO A 133 2.52 19.64 -14.85
N GLU A 134 1.31 19.10 -14.75
CA GLU A 134 0.23 19.75 -14.00
C GLU A 134 0.56 19.86 -12.52
N LEU A 135 1.46 19.01 -12.03
CA LEU A 135 1.83 18.96 -10.62
C LEU A 135 3.22 19.52 -10.34
N LYS A 136 3.80 20.22 -11.32
CA LYS A 136 5.18 20.67 -11.16
C LYS A 136 5.38 21.60 -9.97
N ASP A 137 4.36 22.36 -9.60
CA ASP A 137 4.45 23.31 -8.50
C ASP A 137 4.02 22.69 -7.17
N TRP A 138 3.63 21.42 -7.18
CA TRP A 138 3.21 20.73 -5.97
C TRP A 138 4.42 20.13 -5.28
N GLN A 139 4.41 20.17 -3.96
CA GLN A 139 5.34 19.38 -3.17
C GLN A 139 4.81 17.95 -3.15
N LYS A 140 5.64 17.00 -3.58
CA LYS A 140 5.24 15.61 -3.65
C LYS A 140 5.95 14.83 -2.56
N ILE A 141 5.16 14.12 -1.75
CA ILE A 141 5.67 13.30 -0.66
C ILE A 141 5.38 11.86 -1.04
N ILE A 142 6.44 11.10 -1.32
CA ILE A 142 6.32 9.73 -1.79
C ILE A 142 6.66 8.80 -0.64
N VAL A 143 5.71 7.92 -0.31
CA VAL A 143 5.92 6.92 0.74
C VAL A 143 6.18 5.59 0.08
N SER A 144 7.41 5.11 0.21
CA SER A 144 7.84 3.84 -0.31
C SER A 144 8.28 2.98 0.86
N SER A 145 8.03 1.69 0.78
CA SER A 145 8.32 0.79 1.87
C SER A 145 9.75 0.31 1.89
N ASP A 146 10.47 0.50 0.81
CA ASP A 146 11.75 -0.17 0.70
C ASP A 146 12.69 0.14 1.84
N LYS A 147 12.64 1.33 2.40
CA LYS A 147 13.53 1.68 3.49
C LYS A 147 12.85 2.62 4.47
N ASP A 148 11.55 2.53 4.53
CA ASP A 148 10.78 3.32 5.50
C ASP A 148 11.04 4.80 5.39
N PHE A 149 11.33 5.26 4.20
CA PHE A 149 11.61 6.67 4.08
C PHE A 149 10.54 7.39 3.29
N ILE A 150 10.41 8.65 3.63
CA ILE A 150 9.54 9.57 2.91
C ILE A 150 10.44 10.42 2.06
N GLN A 151 10.25 10.33 0.76
CA GLN A 151 11.04 11.13 -0.16
C GLN A 151 10.26 12.37 -0.56
N LEU A 152 10.87 13.54 -0.36
CA LEU A 152 10.27 14.79 -0.75
C LEU A 152 10.80 15.18 -2.12
N CYS A 153 9.88 15.40 -3.05
CA CYS A 153 10.21 15.87 -4.38
C CYS A 153 9.48 17.18 -4.61
N SER A 154 10.20 18.21 -4.94
CA SER A 154 9.54 19.44 -5.34
C SER A 154 9.84 19.71 -6.79
N GLY A 155 8.82 19.95 -7.46
CA GLY A 155 8.80 20.26 -8.80
C GLY A 155 9.30 20.37 -9.90
#